data_35ed662f7dd4bc144efb526a0d2923f3
#
_entry.id   35ed662f7dd4bc144efb526a0d2923f3
#
_cell.length_a   1.000
_cell.length_b   1.000
_cell.length_c   1.000
_cell.angle_alpha   90.00
_cell.angle_beta   90.00
_cell.angle_gamma   90.00
#
_symmetry.space_group_name_H-M   'P 1'
#
loop_
_entity.id
_entity.type
_entity.pdbx_description
1 polymer ?
#
loop_
_entity_poly.entity_id
_entity_poly.type
_entity_poly.pdbx_seq_one_letter_code
_entity_poly.pdbx_strand_id
1 'polypeptide(L)'
;VEFFGDTLEALTSKYTKFIAILQENEQGFAYPVLIGDETKKAWDLRKAGLGLLRNLPGDTQPVNLIEDCAVAVEDLPDYMDELELILQRFHVQYSVYAHAGAGELHVEPMLNLKEEKGRKDFREILKQTTELVKKYKGSLSGEHGDGRLRGEFIPQMMGEKVYALFQETKQIVDPNGVFNRGKIVDTPPMDAFLRVDSLQNTNHLPQTVFDFSAQENILRLSEKCSGSGDCRKTEITGGTMCPSFMATRQEQQTTRARANMLRNFYGDQTEAHANQL
;
A
#
# COMPACT_ATOMS: atom_id res chain seq x y z
N VAL A 1 9.32 -17.01 -7.57
CA VAL A 1 10.29 -17.49 -6.56
C VAL A 1 11.68 -17.24 -7.07
N GLU A 2 12.61 -16.78 -6.23
CA GLU A 2 14.01 -16.57 -6.58
C GLU A 2 14.90 -17.53 -5.79
N PHE A 3 15.87 -18.11 -6.48
CA PHE A 3 16.84 -19.03 -5.87
C PHE A 3 18.25 -18.48 -6.05
N PHE A 4 19.06 -18.66 -5.03
CA PHE A 4 20.48 -18.33 -5.02
C PHE A 4 21.33 -19.61 -4.88
N GLY A 5 22.50 -19.61 -5.48
CA GLY A 5 23.46 -20.72 -5.39
C GLY A 5 24.80 -20.33 -5.98
N ASP A 6 25.85 -20.95 -5.47
CA ASP A 6 27.24 -20.67 -5.88
C ASP A 6 27.59 -21.25 -7.27
N THR A 7 26.80 -22.20 -7.74
CA THR A 7 26.97 -22.83 -9.05
C THR A 7 25.67 -22.99 -9.79
N LEU A 8 25.72 -23.03 -11.12
CA LEU A 8 24.56 -23.28 -11.97
C LEU A 8 23.91 -24.65 -11.69
N GLU A 9 24.71 -25.66 -11.36
CA GLU A 9 24.22 -26.99 -10.99
C GLU A 9 23.40 -26.94 -9.69
N ALA A 10 23.88 -26.23 -8.67
CA ALA A 10 23.16 -26.05 -7.42
C ALA A 10 21.84 -25.32 -7.63
N LEU A 11 21.81 -24.26 -8.46
CA LEU A 11 20.60 -23.57 -8.85
C LEU A 11 19.64 -24.48 -9.61
N THR A 12 20.12 -25.21 -10.60
CA THR A 12 19.31 -26.14 -11.38
C THR A 12 18.67 -27.20 -10.50
N SER A 13 19.41 -27.78 -9.57
CA SER A 13 18.85 -28.73 -8.60
C SER A 13 17.71 -28.12 -7.76
N LYS A 14 17.85 -26.86 -7.28
CA LYS A 14 16.84 -26.19 -6.47
C LYS A 14 15.55 -25.94 -7.25
N TYR A 15 15.65 -25.30 -8.42
CA TYR A 15 14.42 -24.97 -9.15
C TYR A 15 13.74 -26.20 -9.76
N THR A 16 14.51 -27.23 -10.17
CA THR A 16 13.93 -28.48 -10.67
C THR A 16 13.12 -29.19 -9.60
N LYS A 17 13.63 -29.27 -8.36
CA LYS A 17 12.87 -29.81 -7.22
C LYS A 17 11.61 -29.02 -6.94
N PHE A 18 11.70 -27.70 -6.98
CA PHE A 18 10.55 -26.83 -6.74
C PHE A 18 9.48 -26.99 -7.85
N ILE A 19 9.89 -27.04 -9.12
CA ILE A 19 8.96 -27.27 -10.22
C ILE A 19 8.28 -28.64 -10.09
N ALA A 20 9.02 -29.67 -9.70
CA ALA A 20 8.44 -31.02 -9.50
C ALA A 20 7.35 -31.00 -8.42
N ILE A 21 7.57 -30.29 -7.31
CA ILE A 21 6.56 -30.11 -6.25
C ILE A 21 5.34 -29.40 -6.79
N LEU A 22 5.51 -28.32 -7.56
CA LEU A 22 4.38 -27.58 -8.15
C LEU A 22 3.57 -28.47 -9.12
N GLN A 23 4.25 -29.27 -9.94
CA GLN A 23 3.62 -30.21 -10.89
C GLN A 23 2.85 -31.32 -10.17
N GLU A 24 3.44 -31.91 -9.13
CA GLU A 24 2.82 -32.95 -8.32
C GLU A 24 1.53 -32.46 -7.61
N ASN A 25 1.51 -31.19 -7.22
CA ASN A 25 0.34 -30.56 -6.58
C ASN A 25 -0.56 -29.82 -7.57
N GLU A 26 -0.39 -30.01 -8.87
CA GLU A 26 -1.17 -29.37 -9.94
C GLU A 26 -1.19 -27.83 -9.84
N GLN A 27 -0.11 -27.23 -9.32
CA GLN A 27 0.01 -25.77 -9.16
C GLN A 27 0.67 -25.14 -10.39
N GLY A 28 -0.09 -24.29 -11.07
CA GLY A 28 0.38 -23.56 -12.26
C GLY A 28 0.31 -24.37 -13.55
N PHE A 29 0.41 -23.67 -14.67
CA PHE A 29 0.36 -24.25 -16.02
C PHE A 29 1.65 -24.01 -16.84
N ALA A 30 2.56 -23.20 -16.32
CA ALA A 30 3.86 -22.88 -16.94
C ALA A 30 4.88 -22.52 -15.86
N TYR A 31 6.12 -22.91 -16.08
CA TYR A 31 7.23 -22.75 -15.13
C TYR A 31 8.45 -22.13 -15.82
N PRO A 32 8.37 -20.89 -16.32
CA PRO A 32 9.52 -20.24 -16.95
C PRO A 32 10.63 -20.02 -15.94
N VAL A 33 11.86 -20.32 -16.34
CA VAL A 33 13.07 -20.08 -15.56
C VAL A 33 13.84 -18.92 -16.20
N LEU A 34 14.04 -17.86 -15.44
CA LEU A 34 14.78 -16.67 -15.86
C LEU A 34 16.13 -16.64 -15.13
N ILE A 35 17.21 -16.40 -15.84
CA ILE A 35 18.58 -16.44 -15.29
C ILE A 35 19.32 -15.15 -15.68
N GLY A 36 20.12 -14.64 -14.74
CA GLY A 36 20.93 -13.44 -14.97
C GLY A 36 20.07 -12.21 -15.26
N ASP A 37 20.38 -11.48 -16.33
CA ASP A 37 19.70 -10.23 -16.69
C ASP A 37 18.20 -10.41 -17.00
N GLU A 38 17.76 -11.62 -17.31
CA GLU A 38 16.34 -11.87 -17.56
C GLU A 38 15.48 -11.79 -16.29
N THR A 39 16.06 -12.03 -15.10
CA THR A 39 15.34 -11.90 -13.83
C THR A 39 14.79 -10.49 -13.64
N LYS A 40 15.46 -9.47 -14.23
CA LYS A 40 15.01 -8.10 -14.21
C LYS A 40 13.58 -7.93 -14.78
N LYS A 41 13.21 -8.72 -15.78
CA LYS A 41 11.86 -8.67 -16.38
C LYS A 41 10.78 -9.02 -15.36
N ALA A 42 11.01 -10.04 -14.53
CA ALA A 42 10.09 -10.45 -13.47
C ALA A 42 9.98 -9.36 -12.39
N TRP A 43 11.09 -8.77 -12.00
CA TRP A 43 11.12 -7.68 -11.01
C TRP A 43 10.48 -6.40 -11.52
N ASP A 44 10.67 -6.05 -12.79
CA ASP A 44 10.03 -4.88 -13.41
C ASP A 44 8.51 -5.07 -13.47
N LEU A 45 8.02 -6.29 -13.81
CA LEU A 45 6.60 -6.61 -13.78
C LEU A 45 6.03 -6.52 -12.34
N ARG A 46 6.72 -7.10 -11.35
CA ARG A 46 6.29 -7.02 -9.95
C ARG A 46 6.17 -5.57 -9.48
N LYS A 47 7.16 -4.73 -9.79
CA LYS A 47 7.15 -3.31 -9.42
C LYS A 47 6.01 -2.53 -10.11
N ALA A 48 5.66 -2.90 -11.34
CA ALA A 48 4.56 -2.26 -12.07
C ALA A 48 3.18 -2.65 -11.50
N GLY A 49 3.06 -3.79 -10.82
CA GLY A 49 1.80 -4.39 -10.37
C GLY A 49 0.94 -3.44 -9.55
N LEU A 50 1.51 -2.77 -8.54
CA LEU A 50 0.79 -1.81 -7.70
C LEU A 50 0.23 -0.63 -8.51
N GLY A 51 1.01 -0.11 -9.46
CA GLY A 51 0.57 0.97 -10.36
C GLY A 51 -0.59 0.54 -11.26
N LEU A 52 -0.57 -0.70 -11.74
CA LEU A 52 -1.64 -1.28 -12.55
C LEU A 52 -2.93 -1.47 -11.74
N LEU A 53 -2.84 -1.99 -10.52
CA LEU A 53 -3.98 -2.13 -9.63
C LEU A 53 -4.66 -0.79 -9.32
N ARG A 54 -3.89 0.28 -9.14
CA ARG A 54 -4.43 1.62 -8.87
C ARG A 54 -5.05 2.31 -10.09
N ASN A 55 -4.94 1.71 -11.28
CA ASN A 55 -5.61 2.20 -12.49
C ASN A 55 -7.00 1.56 -12.73
N LEU A 56 -7.49 0.75 -11.83
CA LEU A 56 -8.84 0.19 -11.93
C LEU A 56 -9.89 1.31 -11.98
N PRO A 57 -10.93 1.16 -12.83
CA PRO A 57 -12.02 2.13 -12.91
C PRO A 57 -12.87 2.12 -11.64
N GLY A 58 -13.57 3.22 -11.39
CA GLY A 58 -14.51 3.36 -10.27
C GLY A 58 -13.85 3.76 -8.94
N ASP A 59 -14.66 3.82 -7.90
CA ASP A 59 -14.29 4.30 -6.57
C ASP A 59 -13.81 3.20 -5.62
N THR A 60 -14.10 1.94 -5.93
CA THR A 60 -13.53 0.80 -5.22
C THR A 60 -12.09 0.62 -5.67
N GLN A 61 -11.16 0.85 -4.77
CA GLN A 61 -9.73 0.89 -5.05
C GLN A 61 -8.97 0.01 -4.06
N PRO A 62 -7.81 -0.54 -4.44
CA PRO A 62 -6.95 -1.23 -3.49
C PRO A 62 -6.47 -0.24 -2.41
N VAL A 63 -6.57 -0.67 -1.16
CA VAL A 63 -6.12 0.10 -0.01
C VAL A 63 -4.99 -0.63 0.72
N ASN A 64 -3.94 0.10 1.05
CA ASN A 64 -2.77 -0.42 1.77
C ASN A 64 -3.11 -0.68 3.25
N LEU A 65 -4.06 -1.59 3.50
CA LEU A 65 -4.63 -1.83 4.82
C LEU A 65 -3.88 -2.92 5.58
N ILE A 66 -3.71 -4.08 4.94
CA ILE A 66 -3.04 -5.26 5.49
C ILE A 66 -1.66 -5.40 4.82
N GLU A 67 -1.11 -4.30 4.42
CA GLU A 67 0.20 -4.24 3.81
C GLU A 67 1.26 -4.38 4.90
N ASP A 68 2.19 -5.35 4.73
CA ASP A 68 3.36 -5.45 5.59
C ASP A 68 3.17 -6.26 6.90
N CYS A 69 2.08 -7.04 7.03
CA CYS A 69 1.94 -7.95 8.15
C CYS A 69 2.88 -9.15 8.01
N ALA A 70 3.58 -9.49 9.09
CA ALA A 70 4.53 -10.58 9.11
C ALA A 70 4.24 -11.58 10.23
N VAL A 71 4.38 -12.88 9.90
CA VAL A 71 4.29 -14.00 10.85
C VAL A 71 5.46 -14.95 10.62
N ALA A 72 5.65 -15.95 11.48
CA ALA A 72 6.65 -16.98 11.22
C ALA A 72 6.35 -17.69 9.90
N VAL A 73 7.40 -18.04 9.13
CA VAL A 73 7.25 -18.61 7.78
C VAL A 73 6.43 -19.90 7.80
N GLU A 74 6.63 -20.70 8.83
CA GLU A 74 5.90 -21.95 9.05
C GLU A 74 4.40 -21.75 9.30
N ASP A 75 4.01 -20.62 9.87
CA ASP A 75 2.62 -20.28 10.17
C ASP A 75 1.92 -19.57 9.01
N LEU A 76 2.68 -19.18 7.97
CA LEU A 76 2.17 -18.35 6.88
C LEU A 76 0.97 -18.93 6.13
N PRO A 77 0.91 -20.26 5.84
CA PRO A 77 -0.26 -20.85 5.20
C PRO A 77 -1.52 -20.72 6.06
N ASP A 78 -1.46 -21.14 7.32
CA ASP A 78 -2.60 -21.08 8.24
C ASP A 78 -3.05 -19.64 8.51
N TYR A 79 -2.09 -18.72 8.62
CA TYR A 79 -2.36 -17.29 8.74
C TYR A 79 -3.11 -16.75 7.51
N MET A 80 -2.69 -17.13 6.31
CA MET A 80 -3.34 -16.68 5.08
C MET A 80 -4.76 -17.23 4.95
N ASP A 81 -4.97 -18.50 5.29
CA ASP A 81 -6.29 -19.12 5.27
C ASP A 81 -7.27 -18.40 6.22
N GLU A 82 -6.82 -18.09 7.44
CA GLU A 82 -7.65 -17.36 8.41
C GLU A 82 -7.87 -15.90 8.00
N LEU A 83 -6.87 -15.24 7.40
CA LEU A 83 -7.03 -13.90 6.86
C LEU A 83 -8.03 -13.87 5.71
N GLU A 84 -7.99 -14.87 4.84
CA GLU A 84 -8.96 -14.99 3.75
C GLU A 84 -10.38 -15.14 4.28
N LEU A 85 -10.60 -15.91 5.35
CA LEU A 85 -11.91 -16.00 6.01
C LEU A 85 -12.38 -14.65 6.59
N ILE A 86 -11.46 -13.81 7.05
CA ILE A 86 -11.82 -12.44 7.45
C ILE A 86 -12.30 -11.66 6.23
N LEU A 87 -11.52 -11.61 5.14
CA LEU A 87 -11.86 -10.84 3.94
C LEU A 87 -13.17 -11.31 3.28
N GLN A 88 -13.41 -12.61 3.24
CA GLN A 88 -14.66 -13.19 2.72
C GLN A 88 -15.90 -12.71 3.48
N ARG A 89 -15.82 -12.55 4.80
CA ARG A 89 -16.95 -12.01 5.61
C ARG A 89 -17.35 -10.59 5.22
N PHE A 90 -16.41 -9.80 4.72
CA PHE A 90 -16.67 -8.45 4.22
C PHE A 90 -17.03 -8.41 2.73
N HIS A 91 -16.97 -9.56 2.03
CA HIS A 91 -17.23 -9.68 0.59
C HIS A 91 -16.33 -8.74 -0.24
N VAL A 92 -15.08 -8.55 0.16
CA VAL A 92 -14.13 -7.72 -0.55
C VAL A 92 -13.22 -8.55 -1.44
N GLN A 93 -12.94 -8.03 -2.62
CA GLN A 93 -11.86 -8.53 -3.46
C GLN A 93 -10.53 -8.02 -2.89
N TYR A 94 -9.47 -8.74 -3.15
CA TYR A 94 -8.13 -8.35 -2.69
C TYR A 94 -7.05 -8.83 -3.66
N SER A 95 -5.90 -8.18 -3.64
CA SER A 95 -4.69 -8.65 -4.28
C SER A 95 -3.67 -9.04 -3.21
N VAL A 96 -2.80 -10.00 -3.56
CA VAL A 96 -1.73 -10.46 -2.67
C VAL A 96 -0.42 -10.47 -3.43
N TYR A 97 0.60 -9.91 -2.81
CA TYR A 97 1.99 -10.14 -3.13
C TYR A 97 2.77 -10.25 -1.82
N ALA A 98 3.98 -10.77 -1.85
CA ALA A 98 4.61 -11.15 -0.60
C ALA A 98 6.14 -11.19 -0.69
N HIS A 99 6.77 -10.99 0.46
CA HIS A 99 8.09 -11.50 0.79
C HIS A 99 7.93 -12.82 1.58
N ALA A 100 7.30 -13.81 0.94
CA ALA A 100 6.85 -15.04 1.60
C ALA A 100 7.99 -15.79 2.30
N GLY A 101 9.21 -15.75 1.77
CA GLY A 101 10.40 -16.31 2.42
C GLY A 101 10.81 -15.62 3.71
N ALA A 102 10.29 -14.43 3.98
CA ALA A 102 10.43 -13.68 5.23
C ALA A 102 9.17 -13.74 6.12
N GLY A 103 8.13 -14.45 5.69
CA GLY A 103 6.85 -14.51 6.39
C GLY A 103 5.98 -13.27 6.26
N GLU A 104 6.28 -12.40 5.29
CA GLU A 104 5.63 -11.10 5.13
C GLU A 104 4.67 -11.10 3.93
N LEU A 105 3.46 -10.57 4.17
CA LEU A 105 2.40 -10.46 3.17
C LEU A 105 2.00 -9.01 2.95
N HIS A 106 1.80 -8.67 1.67
CA HIS A 106 1.15 -7.44 1.25
C HIS A 106 -0.23 -7.79 0.69
N VAL A 107 -1.26 -7.56 1.48
CA VAL A 107 -2.64 -7.83 1.10
C VAL A 107 -3.39 -6.51 0.98
N GLU A 108 -3.90 -6.24 -0.21
CA GLU A 108 -4.61 -5.00 -0.53
C GLU A 108 -6.09 -5.28 -0.78
N PRO A 109 -6.96 -5.16 0.23
CA PRO A 109 -8.40 -5.23 0.02
C PRO A 109 -8.89 -4.07 -0.85
N MET A 110 -9.92 -4.34 -1.66
CA MET A 110 -10.54 -3.34 -2.52
C MET A 110 -11.74 -2.72 -1.82
N LEU A 111 -11.63 -1.46 -1.42
CA LEU A 111 -12.65 -0.74 -0.66
C LEU A 111 -13.00 0.61 -1.30
N ASN A 112 -14.27 1.01 -1.18
CA ASN A 112 -14.71 2.36 -1.50
C ASN A 112 -14.70 3.23 -0.24
N LEU A 113 -13.61 3.94 0.02
CA LEU A 113 -13.49 4.80 1.20
C LEU A 113 -14.30 6.12 1.10
N LYS A 114 -14.98 6.38 0.00
CA LYS A 114 -15.92 7.49 -0.14
C LYS A 114 -17.28 7.17 0.50
N GLU A 115 -17.58 5.90 0.71
CA GLU A 115 -18.79 5.42 1.33
C GLU A 115 -18.60 5.05 2.81
N GLU A 116 -19.65 5.27 3.61
CA GLU A 116 -19.64 4.94 5.03
C GLU A 116 -19.37 3.46 5.29
N LYS A 117 -19.96 2.57 4.46
CA LYS A 117 -19.73 1.13 4.56
C LYS A 117 -18.25 0.79 4.35
N GLY A 118 -17.64 1.32 3.30
CA GLY A 118 -16.22 1.07 3.01
C GLY A 118 -15.30 1.54 4.14
N ARG A 119 -15.60 2.66 4.79
CA ARG A 119 -14.85 3.15 5.96
C ARG A 119 -15.01 2.27 7.18
N LYS A 120 -16.22 1.77 7.43
CA LYS A 120 -16.47 0.81 8.51
C LYS A 120 -15.73 -0.50 8.27
N ASP A 121 -15.81 -1.03 7.04
CA ASP A 121 -15.10 -2.24 6.64
C ASP A 121 -13.58 -2.06 6.76
N PHE A 122 -13.04 -0.91 6.33
CA PHE A 122 -11.63 -0.54 6.43
C PHE A 122 -11.11 -0.67 7.87
N ARG A 123 -11.84 -0.11 8.84
CA ARG A 123 -11.47 -0.17 10.26
C ARG A 123 -11.61 -1.58 10.81
N GLU A 124 -12.73 -2.23 10.55
CA GLU A 124 -13.03 -3.54 11.15
C GLU A 124 -12.13 -4.65 10.59
N ILE A 125 -11.78 -4.61 9.31
CA ILE A 125 -10.81 -5.53 8.71
C ILE A 125 -9.45 -5.39 9.41
N LEU A 126 -8.92 -4.19 9.58
CA LEU A 126 -7.62 -4.01 10.24
C LEU A 126 -7.65 -4.44 11.70
N LYS A 127 -8.74 -4.18 12.40
CA LYS A 127 -8.93 -4.62 13.79
C LYS A 127 -8.87 -6.16 13.90
N GLN A 128 -9.63 -6.88 13.07
CA GLN A 128 -9.62 -8.33 13.06
C GLN A 128 -8.27 -8.90 12.60
N THR A 129 -7.63 -8.26 11.63
CA THR A 129 -6.27 -8.62 11.21
C THR A 129 -5.27 -8.42 12.35
N THR A 130 -5.40 -7.35 13.13
CA THR A 130 -4.54 -7.13 14.31
C THR A 130 -4.68 -8.26 15.34
N GLU A 131 -5.91 -8.71 15.60
CA GLU A 131 -6.16 -9.85 16.48
C GLU A 131 -5.54 -11.13 15.93
N LEU A 132 -5.65 -11.36 14.62
CA LEU A 132 -5.07 -12.51 13.94
C LEU A 132 -3.54 -12.49 13.97
N VAL A 133 -2.92 -11.38 13.62
CA VAL A 133 -1.44 -11.22 13.68
C VAL A 133 -0.93 -11.47 15.09
N LYS A 134 -1.64 -10.94 16.10
CA LYS A 134 -1.27 -11.17 17.50
C LYS A 134 -1.41 -12.64 17.91
N LYS A 135 -2.42 -13.36 17.42
CA LYS A 135 -2.60 -14.81 17.64
C LYS A 135 -1.37 -15.59 17.15
N TYR A 136 -0.84 -15.22 15.99
CA TYR A 136 0.36 -15.81 15.40
C TYR A 136 1.68 -15.22 15.95
N LYS A 137 1.63 -14.36 16.98
CA LYS A 137 2.80 -13.68 17.56
C LYS A 137 3.61 -12.89 16.51
N GLY A 138 2.94 -12.44 15.49
CA GLY A 138 3.51 -11.69 14.39
C GLY A 138 3.65 -10.20 14.65
N SER A 139 3.93 -9.45 13.58
CA SER A 139 4.03 -8.00 13.56
C SER A 139 3.05 -7.39 12.57
N LEU A 140 2.40 -6.27 12.92
CA LEU A 140 1.58 -5.51 11.98
C LEU A 140 2.42 -4.85 10.89
N SER A 141 3.71 -4.63 11.16
CA SER A 141 4.65 -4.06 10.21
C SER A 141 5.94 -4.86 10.22
N GLY A 142 6.27 -5.47 9.09
CA GLY A 142 7.51 -6.18 8.87
C GLY A 142 8.66 -5.22 8.54
N GLU A 143 8.45 -4.30 7.58
CA GLU A 143 9.49 -3.40 7.08
C GLU A 143 9.09 -1.91 6.97
N HIS A 144 7.79 -1.60 6.77
CA HIS A 144 7.33 -0.22 6.46
C HIS A 144 7.17 0.68 7.69
N GLY A 145 6.99 0.10 8.88
CA GLY A 145 6.61 0.81 10.11
C GLY A 145 5.10 1.09 10.21
N ASP A 146 4.57 1.07 11.43
CA ASP A 146 3.13 1.21 11.69
C ASP A 146 2.58 2.60 11.31
N GLY A 147 3.41 3.62 11.46
CA GLY A 147 3.10 4.97 11.04
C GLY A 147 1.83 5.51 11.67
N ARG A 148 0.96 6.08 10.82
CA ARG A 148 -0.33 6.64 11.21
C ARG A 148 -1.46 5.64 11.09
N LEU A 149 -1.41 4.76 10.09
CA LEU A 149 -2.50 3.84 9.79
C LEU A 149 -2.67 2.79 10.90
N ARG A 150 -1.56 2.18 11.32
CA ARG A 150 -1.55 1.07 12.30
C ARG A 150 -1.23 1.52 13.73
N GLY A 151 -0.80 2.77 13.91
CA GLY A 151 -0.40 3.28 15.22
C GLY A 151 -1.49 3.22 16.29
N GLU A 152 -2.76 3.34 15.92
CA GLU A 152 -3.90 3.17 16.81
C GLU A 152 -3.96 1.77 17.44
N PHE A 153 -3.42 0.75 16.77
CA PHE A 153 -3.46 -0.65 17.20
C PHE A 153 -2.20 -1.10 17.95
N ILE A 154 -1.19 -0.26 18.10
CA ILE A 154 0.04 -0.59 18.83
C ILE A 154 -0.24 -0.96 20.29
N PRO A 155 -1.11 -0.28 21.04
CA PRO A 155 -1.45 -0.70 22.40
C PRO A 155 -2.03 -2.12 22.45
N GLN A 156 -2.87 -2.48 21.46
CA GLN A 156 -3.43 -3.83 21.35
C GLN A 156 -2.35 -4.88 21.04
N MET A 157 -1.38 -4.55 20.19
CA MET A 157 -0.29 -5.46 19.82
C MET A 157 0.72 -5.64 20.96
N MET A 158 1.23 -4.54 21.49
CA MET A 158 2.36 -4.53 22.42
C MET A 158 1.94 -4.56 23.90
N GLY A 159 0.68 -4.23 24.18
CA GLY A 159 0.15 -4.03 25.52
C GLY A 159 0.48 -2.64 26.09
N GLU A 160 -0.35 -2.20 27.04
CA GLU A 160 -0.32 -0.85 27.61
C GLU A 160 1.03 -0.47 28.23
N LYS A 161 1.72 -1.43 28.86
CA LYS A 161 3.01 -1.16 29.51
C LYS A 161 4.10 -0.82 28.51
N VAL A 162 4.18 -1.54 27.41
CA VAL A 162 5.18 -1.28 26.36
C VAL A 162 4.82 0.00 25.61
N TYR A 163 3.54 0.20 25.35
CA TYR A 163 3.08 1.43 24.69
C TYR A 163 3.39 2.68 25.53
N ALA A 164 3.22 2.63 26.85
CA ALA A 164 3.61 3.71 27.73
C ALA A 164 5.10 4.03 27.66
N LEU A 165 5.97 3.02 27.46
CA LEU A 165 7.41 3.25 27.25
C LEU A 165 7.69 3.94 25.90
N PHE A 166 6.91 3.66 24.86
CA PHE A 166 7.00 4.39 23.58
C PHE A 166 6.63 5.86 23.76
N GLN A 167 5.56 6.14 24.51
CA GLN A 167 5.13 7.51 24.82
C GLN A 167 6.20 8.25 25.63
N GLU A 168 6.75 7.62 26.68
CA GLU A 168 7.82 8.19 27.49
C GLU A 168 9.07 8.48 26.65
N THR A 169 9.48 7.53 25.80
CA THR A 169 10.62 7.72 24.88
C THR A 169 10.38 8.92 23.97
N LYS A 170 9.19 9.02 23.38
CA LYS A 170 8.82 10.16 22.54
C LYS A 170 8.88 11.48 23.31
N GLN A 171 8.37 11.51 24.53
CA GLN A 171 8.36 12.70 25.36
C GLN A 171 9.78 13.15 25.78
N ILE A 172 10.68 12.19 26.02
CA ILE A 172 12.09 12.50 26.36
C ILE A 172 12.83 13.15 25.18
N VAL A 173 12.69 12.57 23.97
CA VAL A 173 13.45 13.02 22.80
C VAL A 173 12.77 14.17 22.05
N ASP A 174 11.46 14.34 22.19
CA ASP A 174 10.68 15.38 21.51
C ASP A 174 9.60 15.96 22.44
N PRO A 175 10.00 16.62 23.54
CA PRO A 175 9.06 17.15 24.54
C PRO A 175 8.10 18.20 23.99
N ASN A 176 8.49 18.89 22.92
CA ASN A 176 7.65 19.90 22.26
C ASN A 176 6.81 19.34 21.12
N GLY A 177 6.95 18.04 20.81
CA GLY A 177 6.22 17.38 19.75
C GLY A 177 6.44 18.01 18.37
N VAL A 178 7.69 18.32 18.02
CA VAL A 178 8.06 18.94 16.73
C VAL A 178 8.13 17.89 15.61
N PHE A 179 8.59 16.67 15.92
CA PHE A 179 8.90 15.64 14.92
C PHE A 179 7.76 14.65 14.76
N ASN A 180 7.23 14.52 13.54
CA ASN A 180 6.28 13.46 13.15
C ASN A 180 5.15 13.19 14.15
N ARG A 181 4.42 14.21 14.55
CA ARG A 181 3.27 14.08 15.47
C ARG A 181 2.24 13.09 14.96
N GLY A 182 1.59 12.36 15.87
CA GLY A 182 0.48 11.46 15.57
C GLY A 182 0.87 10.27 14.68
N LYS A 183 2.10 9.78 14.82
CA LYS A 183 2.57 8.55 14.17
C LYS A 183 3.23 7.68 15.23
N ILE A 184 2.89 6.38 15.25
CA ILE A 184 3.33 5.39 16.25
C ILE A 184 2.72 5.68 17.62
N VAL A 185 2.93 6.88 18.14
CA VAL A 185 2.48 7.33 19.45
C VAL A 185 1.41 8.42 19.26
N ASP A 186 0.35 8.33 20.06
CA ASP A 186 -0.77 9.29 20.08
C ASP A 186 -1.36 9.54 18.68
N THR A 187 -1.54 8.45 17.95
CA THR A 187 -2.08 8.51 16.59
C THR A 187 -3.58 8.84 16.64
N PRO A 188 -4.07 9.68 15.72
CA PRO A 188 -5.51 9.84 15.53
C PRO A 188 -6.14 8.53 15.04
N PRO A 189 -7.46 8.39 15.10
CA PRO A 189 -8.16 7.27 14.50
C PRO A 189 -7.71 7.03 13.06
N MET A 190 -7.54 5.75 12.67
CA MET A 190 -6.99 5.36 11.37
C MET A 190 -7.78 5.89 10.17
N ASP A 191 -9.08 6.10 10.36
CA ASP A 191 -10.03 6.61 9.38
C ASP A 191 -10.23 8.13 9.44
N ALA A 192 -9.52 8.82 10.31
CA ALA A 192 -9.51 10.28 10.34
C ALA A 192 -8.60 10.87 9.25
N PHE A 193 -9.02 11.96 8.64
CA PHE A 193 -8.27 12.71 7.63
C PHE A 193 -7.85 11.84 6.43
N LEU A 194 -8.76 11.05 5.90
CA LEU A 194 -8.50 10.27 4.70
C LEU A 194 -8.36 11.19 3.49
N ARG A 195 -7.49 10.80 2.55
CA ARG A 195 -7.29 11.52 1.29
C ARG A 195 -8.58 11.74 0.50
N VAL A 196 -9.57 10.88 0.70
CA VAL A 196 -10.88 10.94 0.03
C VAL A 196 -11.88 11.86 0.71
N ASP A 197 -11.60 12.40 1.89
CA ASP A 197 -12.54 13.25 2.64
C ASP A 197 -12.90 14.52 1.88
N SER A 198 -11.93 15.09 1.14
CA SER A 198 -12.15 16.28 0.31
C SER A 198 -12.86 15.98 -1.03
N LEU A 199 -13.18 14.74 -1.35
CA LEU A 199 -13.65 14.32 -2.67
C LEU A 199 -15.14 13.97 -2.71
N GLN A 200 -15.88 14.22 -1.65
CA GLN A 200 -17.29 13.81 -1.52
C GLN A 200 -18.26 14.73 -2.28
N ASN A 201 -17.88 15.97 -2.54
CA ASN A 201 -18.75 16.94 -3.24
C ASN A 201 -18.21 17.26 -4.63
N THR A 202 -18.79 16.66 -5.66
CA THR A 202 -18.39 16.85 -7.07
C THR A 202 -19.31 17.76 -7.86
N ASN A 203 -20.23 18.49 -7.20
CA ASN A 203 -21.28 19.26 -7.86
C ASN A 203 -20.79 20.51 -8.61
N HIS A 204 -19.51 20.83 -8.54
CA HIS A 204 -18.93 22.05 -9.12
C HIS A 204 -17.84 21.78 -10.15
N LEU A 205 -17.86 20.62 -10.79
CA LEU A 205 -16.87 20.33 -11.81
C LEU A 205 -17.11 21.19 -13.06
N PRO A 206 -16.06 21.84 -13.61
CA PRO A 206 -16.20 22.67 -14.80
C PRO A 206 -16.47 21.85 -16.04
N GLN A 207 -17.10 22.46 -17.00
CA GLN A 207 -17.07 21.95 -18.37
C GLN A 207 -15.64 22.07 -18.91
N THR A 208 -15.06 20.97 -19.32
CA THR A 208 -13.68 20.91 -19.83
C THR A 208 -13.65 20.92 -21.35
N VAL A 209 -12.59 21.51 -21.92
CA VAL A 209 -12.34 21.47 -23.38
C VAL A 209 -11.91 20.07 -23.83
N PHE A 210 -11.13 19.37 -23.01
CA PHE A 210 -10.74 18.00 -23.26
C PHE A 210 -11.80 17.02 -22.75
N ASP A 211 -11.95 15.92 -23.45
CA ASP A 211 -12.84 14.83 -23.07
C ASP A 211 -12.16 13.94 -21.99
N PHE A 212 -12.78 13.88 -20.81
CA PHE A 212 -12.38 13.04 -19.68
C PHE A 212 -13.41 11.96 -19.38
N SER A 213 -14.34 11.68 -20.29
CA SER A 213 -15.44 10.73 -20.06
C SER A 213 -14.97 9.31 -19.76
N ALA A 214 -13.82 8.89 -20.31
CA ALA A 214 -13.20 7.59 -20.02
C ALA A 214 -12.82 7.41 -18.53
N GLN A 215 -12.65 8.51 -17.78
CA GLN A 215 -12.42 8.53 -16.33
C GLN A 215 -13.55 9.24 -15.58
N GLU A 216 -14.74 9.30 -16.17
CA GLU A 216 -15.91 10.04 -15.69
C GLU A 216 -15.71 11.57 -15.75
N ASN A 217 -14.59 12.10 -15.24
CA ASN A 217 -14.29 13.53 -15.23
C ASN A 217 -12.82 13.80 -14.86
N ILE A 218 -12.41 15.06 -14.91
CA ILE A 218 -11.04 15.50 -14.59
C ILE A 218 -10.63 15.24 -13.14
N LEU A 219 -11.58 15.30 -12.21
CA LEU A 219 -11.28 14.98 -10.79
C LEU A 219 -10.93 13.50 -10.62
N ARG A 220 -11.73 12.61 -11.22
CA ARG A 220 -11.46 11.16 -11.20
C ARG A 220 -10.13 10.81 -11.83
N LEU A 221 -9.76 11.47 -12.93
CA LEU A 221 -8.43 11.32 -13.51
C LEU A 221 -7.33 11.76 -12.53
N SER A 222 -7.53 12.90 -11.85
CA SER A 222 -6.57 13.44 -10.89
C SER A 222 -6.37 12.53 -9.67
N GLU A 223 -7.41 11.80 -9.26
CA GLU A 223 -7.35 10.83 -8.16
C GLU A 223 -6.46 9.62 -8.46
N LYS A 224 -6.22 9.29 -9.74
CA LYS A 224 -5.36 8.17 -10.15
C LYS A 224 -3.88 8.35 -9.79
N CYS A 225 -3.45 9.54 -9.38
CA CYS A 225 -2.09 9.76 -8.94
C CYS A 225 -1.79 8.94 -7.67
N SER A 226 -0.97 7.89 -7.79
CA SER A 226 -0.56 7.03 -6.67
C SER A 226 0.41 7.69 -5.70
N GLY A 227 1.03 8.82 -6.10
CA GLY A 227 2.03 9.50 -5.28
C GLY A 227 3.43 8.89 -5.35
N SER A 228 3.69 7.87 -6.18
CA SER A 228 4.99 7.19 -6.32
C SER A 228 6.16 8.13 -6.57
N GLY A 229 5.90 9.27 -7.21
CA GLY A 229 6.94 10.25 -7.53
C GLY A 229 7.77 9.89 -8.77
N ASP A 230 7.41 8.88 -9.53
CA ASP A 230 8.09 8.50 -10.77
C ASP A 230 8.17 9.66 -11.80
N CYS A 231 7.20 10.58 -11.76
CA CYS A 231 7.25 11.82 -12.55
C CYS A 231 8.43 12.73 -12.20
N ARG A 232 9.16 12.46 -11.10
CA ARG A 232 10.38 13.17 -10.68
C ARG A 232 11.67 12.44 -11.06
N LYS A 233 11.58 11.30 -11.72
CA LYS A 233 12.76 10.58 -12.20
C LYS A 233 13.55 11.47 -13.17
N THR A 234 14.87 11.37 -13.05
CA THR A 234 15.83 12.07 -13.89
C THR A 234 16.62 11.06 -14.72
N GLU A 235 17.40 11.55 -15.66
CA GLU A 235 18.33 10.72 -16.44
C GLU A 235 19.26 9.87 -15.56
N ILE A 236 19.64 10.38 -14.38
CA ILE A 236 20.51 9.67 -13.42
C ILE A 236 19.79 8.46 -12.82
N THR A 237 18.48 8.55 -12.60
CA THR A 237 17.66 7.50 -11.99
C THR A 237 16.99 6.58 -13.02
N GLY A 238 17.37 6.68 -14.28
CA GLY A 238 16.93 5.77 -15.33
C GLY A 238 15.55 6.04 -15.87
N GLY A 239 15.17 7.29 -16.06
CA GLY A 239 13.91 7.60 -16.74
C GLY A 239 13.52 9.06 -16.72
N THR A 240 12.68 9.44 -17.69
CA THR A 240 12.13 10.79 -17.82
C THR A 240 10.65 10.69 -18.08
N MET A 241 9.82 10.82 -17.04
CA MET A 241 8.37 10.76 -17.21
C MET A 241 7.76 12.13 -17.48
N CYS A 242 8.23 13.18 -16.77
CA CYS A 242 7.63 14.50 -16.83
C CYS A 242 8.58 15.52 -17.48
N PRO A 243 8.32 15.97 -18.73
CA PRO A 243 9.16 16.97 -19.40
C PRO A 243 9.26 18.29 -18.61
N SER A 244 8.19 18.74 -17.99
CA SER A 244 8.19 19.97 -17.19
C SER A 244 9.13 19.87 -15.99
N PHE A 245 9.14 18.72 -15.29
CA PHE A 245 10.09 18.51 -14.20
C PHE A 245 11.52 18.43 -14.72
N MET A 246 11.74 17.75 -15.85
CA MET A 246 13.07 17.66 -16.45
C MET A 246 13.63 19.04 -16.77
N ALA A 247 12.80 19.95 -17.30
CA ALA A 247 13.21 21.30 -17.64
C ALA A 247 13.44 22.20 -16.44
N THR A 248 12.62 22.08 -15.39
CA THR A 248 12.60 23.05 -14.28
C THR A 248 13.22 22.52 -12.99
N ARG A 249 13.25 21.21 -12.78
CA ARG A 249 13.62 20.53 -11.52
C ARG A 249 12.77 20.98 -10.33
N GLN A 250 11.60 21.54 -10.55
CA GLN A 250 10.68 22.04 -9.53
C GLN A 250 9.53 21.07 -9.31
N GLU A 251 9.27 20.69 -8.06
CA GLU A 251 8.19 19.79 -7.68
C GLU A 251 6.82 20.28 -8.19
N GLN A 252 6.54 21.55 -8.05
CA GLN A 252 5.27 22.17 -8.50
C GLN A 252 4.98 22.00 -10.01
N GLN A 253 6.00 21.69 -10.80
CA GLN A 253 5.86 21.45 -12.24
C GLN A 253 5.67 19.97 -12.59
N THR A 254 5.58 19.09 -11.59
CA THR A 254 5.38 17.67 -11.81
C THR A 254 3.93 17.33 -12.14
N THR A 255 3.73 16.19 -12.81
CA THR A 255 2.38 15.63 -13.02
C THR A 255 1.68 15.37 -11.69
N ARG A 256 2.41 14.86 -10.69
CA ARG A 256 1.91 14.64 -9.34
C ARG A 256 1.39 15.92 -8.69
N ALA A 257 2.15 17.01 -8.77
CA ALA A 257 1.75 18.29 -8.21
C ALA A 257 0.47 18.83 -8.86
N ARG A 258 0.38 18.74 -10.19
CA ARG A 258 -0.84 19.13 -10.92
C ARG A 258 -2.05 18.31 -10.53
N ALA A 259 -1.90 16.98 -10.45
CA ALA A 259 -2.98 16.09 -10.00
C ALA A 259 -3.45 16.42 -8.58
N ASN A 260 -2.52 16.65 -7.65
CA ASN A 260 -2.85 17.03 -6.28
C ASN A 260 -3.51 18.42 -6.20
N MET A 261 -3.03 19.39 -6.98
CA MET A 261 -3.62 20.72 -7.04
C MET A 261 -5.06 20.66 -7.56
N LEU A 262 -5.31 19.96 -8.68
CA LEU A 262 -6.66 19.79 -9.24
C LEU A 262 -7.59 19.10 -8.24
N ARG A 263 -7.11 18.07 -7.58
CA ARG A 263 -7.88 17.36 -6.56
C ARG A 263 -8.25 18.25 -5.38
N ASN A 264 -7.31 19.05 -4.89
CA ASN A 264 -7.59 20.00 -3.81
C ASN A 264 -8.49 21.16 -4.27
N PHE A 265 -8.36 21.60 -5.51
CA PHE A 265 -9.15 22.69 -6.06
C PHE A 265 -10.61 22.29 -6.30
N TYR A 266 -10.85 21.07 -6.79
CA TYR A 266 -12.20 20.56 -7.07
C TYR A 266 -12.80 19.75 -5.92
N GLY A 267 -12.02 19.43 -4.90
CA GLY A 267 -12.51 18.80 -3.68
C GLY A 267 -13.19 19.80 -2.74
N ASP A 268 -13.80 19.28 -1.69
CA ASP A 268 -14.45 20.10 -0.67
C ASP A 268 -13.38 20.90 0.10
N GLN A 269 -13.42 22.23 -0.04
CA GLN A 269 -12.52 23.16 0.64
C GLN A 269 -13.05 23.48 2.06
N THR A 270 -13.26 22.47 2.88
CA THR A 270 -13.56 22.74 4.29
C THR A 270 -12.29 23.21 5.01
N GLU A 271 -12.41 24.19 5.91
CA GLU A 271 -11.29 24.78 6.68
C GLU A 271 -10.41 23.75 7.40
N ALA A 272 -10.92 22.53 7.63
CA ALA A 272 -10.19 21.45 8.26
C ALA A 272 -8.96 21.00 7.45
N HIS A 273 -8.92 21.19 6.14
CA HIS A 273 -7.78 20.81 5.29
C HIS A 273 -6.76 21.93 5.06
N ALA A 274 -7.14 23.17 5.24
CA ALA A 274 -6.24 24.32 5.11
C ALA A 274 -5.11 24.33 6.15
N ASN A 275 -5.32 23.67 7.28
CA ASN A 275 -4.33 23.60 8.38
C ASN A 275 -3.39 22.38 8.31
N GLN A 276 -3.43 21.58 7.23
CA GLN A 276 -2.62 20.35 7.09
C GLN A 276 -1.51 20.46 6.01
N LEU A 277 -1.45 21.56 5.29
CA LEU A 277 -0.38 21.92 4.35
C LEU A 277 0.62 22.86 5.01
#